data_3f87d4367b3acecafbc7521016bb1baf
#
_entry.id   3f87d4367b3acecafbc7521016bb1baf
#
_cell.length_a   1.000
_cell.length_b   1.000
_cell.length_c   1.000
_cell.angle_alpha   90.00
_cell.angle_beta   90.00
_cell.angle_gamma   90.00
#
_symmetry.space_group_name_H-M   'P 1'
#
loop_
_entity.id
_entity.type
_entity.pdbx_description
1 polymer ?
#
loop_
_entity_poly.entity_id
_entity_poly.type
_entity_poly.pdbx_seq_one_letter_code
_entity_poly.pdbx_strand_id
1 'polypeptide(L)'
;MAPLLGRPRRWLRAWWQARHPRTDSWTLTQRNIYIVPTRAGFVFAAVLVVMLLAAINYQLNLGYVLTFLLAGAGFVSMHLTHNTLRGLTLRLKPPQPGFAAESLPLEVVLDSPTRLQHGVGLGFADNTDRGHDVFVDVPAGGQASAHLAFVPPRRGLHDVPALRAETHYPFGLFRAWTIWRPAAQVLAWPVPERPMAPLPAAPAAAGETPQRKASDSGEFEGVRSYRRGDALKRVVWKKAARTGELVSREASSALQQELWLDWQFAQVAGTEPRLSRMAAWVLAAEAAGVAHGLRLPGIEIAPGSGPSQQRRSLDALALWS
;
A
#
# COMPACT_ATOMS: atom_id res chain seq x y z
N MET A 1 -25.92 -15.89 -31.79
CA MET A 1 -26.49 -14.55 -31.47
C MET A 1 -25.76 -14.03 -30.24
N ALA A 2 -24.78 -13.13 -30.37
CA ALA A 2 -24.02 -12.57 -29.27
C ALA A 2 -24.73 -11.32 -28.72
N PRO A 3 -24.72 -11.06 -27.41
CA PRO A 3 -25.52 -10.01 -26.79
C PRO A 3 -24.94 -8.62 -27.08
N LEU A 4 -25.73 -7.80 -27.77
CA LEU A 4 -25.45 -6.41 -28.15
C LEU A 4 -25.48 -5.41 -26.95
N LEU A 5 -25.55 -5.88 -25.71
CA LEU A 5 -25.72 -5.06 -24.51
C LEU A 5 -24.42 -4.50 -23.90
N GLY A 6 -23.24 -4.81 -24.48
CA GLY A 6 -21.95 -4.34 -23.94
C GLY A 6 -21.47 -2.97 -24.42
N ARG A 7 -22.03 -2.41 -25.50
CA ARG A 7 -21.56 -1.16 -26.14
C ARG A 7 -21.84 0.13 -25.38
N PRO A 8 -23.04 0.37 -24.80
CA PRO A 8 -23.30 1.65 -24.13
C PRO A 8 -22.51 1.85 -22.85
N ARG A 9 -22.20 0.77 -22.12
CA ARG A 9 -21.39 0.84 -20.89
C ARG A 9 -19.91 1.20 -21.17
N ARG A 10 -19.35 0.75 -22.29
CA ARG A 10 -17.96 1.07 -22.68
C ARG A 10 -17.83 2.54 -23.10
N TRP A 11 -18.77 3.07 -23.87
CA TRP A 11 -18.80 4.48 -24.27
C TRP A 11 -19.00 5.41 -23.07
N LEU A 12 -19.92 5.11 -22.18
CA LEU A 12 -20.12 5.85 -20.92
C LEU A 12 -18.86 5.84 -20.04
N ARG A 13 -18.19 4.68 -19.93
CA ARG A 13 -16.91 4.58 -19.19
C ARG A 13 -15.80 5.40 -19.85
N ALA A 14 -15.66 5.35 -21.16
CA ALA A 14 -14.67 6.14 -21.89
C ALA A 14 -14.92 7.64 -21.76
N TRP A 15 -16.17 8.07 -21.87
CA TRP A 15 -16.58 9.47 -21.66
C TRP A 15 -16.34 9.93 -20.22
N TRP A 16 -16.65 9.10 -19.25
CA TRP A 16 -16.34 9.32 -17.84
C TRP A 16 -14.83 9.40 -17.57
N GLN A 17 -14.08 8.52 -18.19
CA GLN A 17 -12.63 8.49 -18.06
C GLN A 17 -11.95 9.72 -18.66
N ALA A 18 -12.44 10.24 -19.78
CA ALA A 18 -11.96 11.47 -20.39
C ALA A 18 -12.20 12.72 -19.52
N ARG A 19 -13.25 12.70 -18.69
CA ARG A 19 -13.63 13.82 -17.84
C ARG A 19 -12.85 13.86 -16.50
N HIS A 20 -12.21 12.76 -16.11
CA HIS A 20 -11.42 12.63 -14.88
C HIS A 20 -10.01 12.19 -15.25
N PRO A 21 -9.10 13.14 -15.56
CA PRO A 21 -7.71 12.81 -15.87
C PRO A 21 -7.05 12.11 -14.68
N ARG A 22 -6.10 11.21 -14.97
CA ARG A 22 -5.28 10.59 -13.93
C ARG A 22 -4.28 11.62 -13.41
N THR A 23 -4.33 11.92 -12.12
CA THR A 23 -3.44 12.89 -11.47
C THR A 23 -3.13 12.44 -10.05
N ASP A 24 -1.91 12.69 -9.57
CA ASP A 24 -1.54 12.38 -8.18
C ASP A 24 -1.99 13.45 -7.18
N SER A 25 -2.48 14.59 -7.69
CA SER A 25 -3.07 15.66 -6.89
C SER A 25 -4.36 16.15 -7.55
N TRP A 26 -5.42 16.30 -6.78
CA TRP A 26 -6.74 16.71 -7.25
C TRP A 26 -7.33 17.80 -6.37
N THR A 27 -7.44 19.01 -6.90
CA THR A 27 -8.07 20.12 -6.19
C THR A 27 -9.56 20.18 -6.52
N LEU A 28 -10.39 20.19 -5.49
CA LEU A 28 -11.83 20.21 -5.59
C LEU A 28 -12.34 21.61 -5.89
N THR A 29 -12.91 21.76 -7.07
CA THR A 29 -13.51 23.00 -7.55
C THR A 29 -15.02 22.86 -7.66
N GLN A 30 -15.72 23.96 -7.84
CA GLN A 30 -17.17 23.94 -8.02
C GLN A 30 -17.64 23.07 -9.20
N ARG A 31 -16.77 22.82 -10.20
CA ARG A 31 -17.12 22.06 -11.42
C ARG A 31 -17.00 20.55 -11.25
N ASN A 32 -16.24 20.09 -10.28
CA ASN A 32 -15.99 18.65 -10.07
C ASN A 32 -16.66 18.09 -8.80
N ILE A 33 -17.46 18.91 -8.12
CA ILE A 33 -18.27 18.50 -6.96
C ILE A 33 -19.73 18.37 -7.41
N TYR A 34 -20.30 17.21 -7.17
CA TYR A 34 -21.70 16.91 -7.42
C TYR A 34 -22.46 16.95 -6.11
N ILE A 35 -23.69 17.47 -6.12
CA ILE A 35 -24.56 17.49 -4.95
C ILE A 35 -25.92 16.87 -5.29
N VAL A 36 -26.42 16.05 -4.38
CA VAL A 36 -27.75 15.41 -4.50
C VAL A 36 -28.44 15.38 -3.14
N PRO A 37 -29.78 15.50 -3.10
CA PRO A 37 -30.50 15.28 -1.84
C PRO A 37 -30.38 13.84 -1.40
N THR A 38 -30.32 13.61 -0.08
CA THR A 38 -30.37 12.29 0.54
C THR A 38 -31.83 11.82 0.71
N ARG A 39 -32.01 10.61 1.18
CA ARG A 39 -33.36 10.14 1.58
C ARG A 39 -33.96 11.05 2.65
N ALA A 40 -33.16 11.46 3.64
CA ALA A 40 -33.55 12.42 4.68
C ALA A 40 -33.94 13.79 4.06
N GLY A 41 -33.17 14.26 3.07
CA GLY A 41 -33.46 15.49 2.33
C GLY A 41 -34.79 15.43 1.59
N PHE A 42 -35.12 14.32 0.95
CA PHE A 42 -36.43 14.13 0.30
C PHE A 42 -37.60 14.12 1.31
N VAL A 43 -37.43 13.39 2.44
CA VAL A 43 -38.43 13.38 3.51
C VAL A 43 -38.62 14.78 4.09
N PHE A 44 -37.53 15.50 4.34
CA PHE A 44 -37.57 16.88 4.81
C PHE A 44 -38.35 17.77 3.83
N ALA A 45 -38.06 17.69 2.53
CA ALA A 45 -38.79 18.44 1.52
C ALA A 45 -40.28 18.09 1.48
N ALA A 46 -40.62 16.82 1.59
CA ALA A 46 -42.03 16.41 1.66
C ALA A 46 -42.76 16.97 2.89
N VAL A 47 -42.10 16.93 4.05
CA VAL A 47 -42.66 17.55 5.28
C VAL A 47 -42.89 19.04 5.10
N LEU A 48 -41.96 19.78 4.49
CA LEU A 48 -42.12 21.19 4.21
C LEU A 48 -43.33 21.49 3.30
N VAL A 49 -43.55 20.64 2.28
CA VAL A 49 -44.73 20.75 1.40
C VAL A 49 -46.02 20.54 2.18
N VAL A 50 -46.07 19.50 3.04
CA VAL A 50 -47.26 19.25 3.88
C VAL A 50 -47.51 20.42 4.86
N MET A 51 -46.45 20.93 5.49
CA MET A 51 -46.55 22.10 6.37
C MET A 51 -47.09 23.35 5.63
N LEU A 52 -46.57 23.56 4.41
CA LEU A 52 -47.02 24.69 3.59
C LEU A 52 -48.51 24.55 3.23
N LEU A 53 -48.94 23.36 2.79
CA LEU A 53 -50.33 23.10 2.45
C LEU A 53 -51.25 23.27 3.69
N ALA A 54 -50.83 22.80 4.85
CA ALA A 54 -51.55 23.00 6.11
C ALA A 54 -51.63 24.49 6.47
N ALA A 55 -50.51 25.23 6.35
CA ALA A 55 -50.49 26.68 6.61
C ALA A 55 -51.44 27.45 5.70
N ILE A 56 -51.52 27.06 4.41
CA ILE A 56 -52.45 27.65 3.44
C ILE A 56 -53.89 27.32 3.82
N ASN A 57 -54.20 26.06 4.06
CA ASN A 57 -55.57 25.61 4.33
C ASN A 57 -56.14 26.18 5.62
N TYR A 58 -55.33 26.29 6.66
CA TYR A 58 -55.75 26.81 7.97
C TYR A 58 -55.44 28.30 8.17
N GLN A 59 -54.85 28.97 7.19
CA GLN A 59 -54.45 30.39 7.22
C GLN A 59 -53.56 30.73 8.45
N LEU A 60 -52.66 29.82 8.81
CA LEU A 60 -51.79 29.93 9.97
C LEU A 60 -50.54 30.76 9.65
N ASN A 61 -50.50 32.02 10.07
CA ASN A 61 -49.36 32.92 9.83
C ASN A 61 -48.05 32.31 10.41
N LEU A 62 -48.09 31.74 11.61
CA LEU A 62 -46.93 31.10 12.23
C LEU A 62 -46.49 29.88 11.45
N GLY A 63 -47.41 29.15 10.80
CA GLY A 63 -47.10 27.98 9.94
C GLY A 63 -46.28 28.40 8.72
N TYR A 64 -46.59 29.55 8.09
CA TYR A 64 -45.79 30.06 6.98
C TYR A 64 -44.37 30.44 7.47
N VAL A 65 -44.27 31.20 8.58
CA VAL A 65 -42.97 31.58 9.13
C VAL A 65 -42.08 30.37 9.39
N LEU A 66 -42.61 29.35 10.06
CA LEU A 66 -41.86 28.14 10.37
C LEU A 66 -41.44 27.39 9.09
N THR A 67 -42.36 27.24 8.14
CA THR A 67 -42.07 26.54 6.87
C THR A 67 -40.97 27.26 6.09
N PHE A 68 -41.03 28.56 5.96
CA PHE A 68 -40.01 29.34 5.24
C PHE A 68 -38.67 29.37 5.98
N LEU A 69 -38.68 29.43 7.32
CA LEU A 69 -37.47 29.33 8.14
C LEU A 69 -36.76 28.01 7.90
N LEU A 70 -37.49 26.90 7.96
CA LEU A 70 -36.95 25.56 7.72
C LEU A 70 -36.48 25.37 6.27
N ALA A 71 -37.21 25.88 5.29
CA ALA A 71 -36.81 25.88 3.89
C ALA A 71 -35.52 26.68 3.69
N GLY A 72 -35.38 27.83 4.33
CA GLY A 72 -34.15 28.63 4.35
C GLY A 72 -32.98 27.88 4.95
N ALA A 73 -33.21 27.21 6.08
CA ALA A 73 -32.19 26.35 6.72
C ALA A 73 -31.75 25.21 5.79
N GLY A 74 -32.67 24.56 5.08
CA GLY A 74 -32.38 23.54 4.06
C GLY A 74 -31.55 24.11 2.92
N PHE A 75 -31.88 25.30 2.42
CA PHE A 75 -31.10 25.95 1.37
C PHE A 75 -29.67 26.28 1.81
N VAL A 76 -29.51 26.84 3.02
CA VAL A 76 -28.19 27.10 3.62
C VAL A 76 -27.41 25.79 3.79
N SER A 77 -28.07 24.71 4.25
CA SER A 77 -27.45 23.41 4.37
C SER A 77 -26.88 22.91 3.03
N MET A 78 -27.59 23.10 1.92
CA MET A 78 -27.11 22.71 0.59
C MET A 78 -25.80 23.45 0.24
N HIS A 79 -25.75 24.76 0.48
CA HIS A 79 -24.54 25.55 0.24
C HIS A 79 -23.38 25.15 1.14
N LEU A 80 -23.64 24.87 2.42
CA LEU A 80 -22.62 24.43 3.37
C LEU A 80 -22.06 23.07 2.97
N THR A 81 -22.93 22.10 2.62
CA THR A 81 -22.52 20.77 2.17
C THR A 81 -21.62 20.85 0.93
N HIS A 82 -21.96 21.69 -0.04
CA HIS A 82 -21.12 21.90 -1.23
C HIS A 82 -19.78 22.56 -0.86
N ASN A 83 -19.80 23.57 0.00
CA ASN A 83 -18.60 24.31 0.41
C ASN A 83 -17.65 23.48 1.28
N THR A 84 -18.13 22.44 1.94
CA THR A 84 -17.29 21.51 2.73
C THR A 84 -16.25 20.77 1.89
N LEU A 85 -16.53 20.48 0.63
CA LEU A 85 -15.54 19.86 -0.26
C LEU A 85 -14.77 20.89 -1.10
N ARG A 86 -15.30 22.08 -1.27
CA ARG A 86 -14.71 23.08 -2.16
C ARG A 86 -13.39 23.63 -1.62
N GLY A 87 -12.35 23.62 -2.48
CA GLY A 87 -11.01 24.11 -2.15
C GLY A 87 -10.12 23.07 -1.47
N LEU A 88 -10.66 21.88 -1.16
CA LEU A 88 -9.87 20.77 -0.65
C LEU A 88 -8.97 20.21 -1.76
N THR A 89 -7.72 19.94 -1.44
CA THR A 89 -6.78 19.25 -2.34
C THR A 89 -6.49 17.85 -1.80
N LEU A 90 -6.79 16.85 -2.63
CA LEU A 90 -6.49 15.44 -2.35
C LEU A 90 -5.15 15.09 -2.98
N ARG A 91 -4.28 14.40 -2.25
CA ARG A 91 -2.98 13.98 -2.72
C ARG A 91 -2.68 12.56 -2.24
N LEU A 92 -2.40 11.65 -3.16
CA LEU A 92 -1.98 10.30 -2.81
C LEU A 92 -0.48 10.29 -2.56
N LYS A 93 -0.05 9.82 -1.39
CA LYS A 93 1.36 9.51 -1.16
C LYS A 93 1.79 8.31 -2.00
N PRO A 94 3.06 8.25 -2.43
CA PRO A 94 3.56 7.10 -3.18
C PRO A 94 3.25 5.79 -2.44
N PRO A 95 2.48 4.87 -3.05
CA PRO A 95 2.11 3.62 -2.40
C PRO A 95 3.36 2.77 -2.14
N GLN A 96 3.40 2.13 -0.97
CA GLN A 96 4.45 1.16 -0.68
C GLN A 96 4.11 -0.18 -1.33
N PRO A 97 5.10 -0.91 -1.88
CA PRO A 97 4.88 -2.25 -2.38
C PRO A 97 4.56 -3.21 -1.25
N GLY A 98 3.85 -4.30 -1.57
CA GLY A 98 3.50 -5.33 -0.61
C GLY A 98 2.99 -6.59 -1.31
N PHE A 99 2.53 -7.59 -0.57
CA PHE A 99 2.13 -8.87 -1.14
C PHE A 99 0.73 -8.81 -1.76
N ALA A 100 0.54 -9.52 -2.86
CA ALA A 100 -0.77 -9.72 -3.45
C ALA A 100 -1.71 -10.43 -2.46
N ALA A 101 -3.01 -10.19 -2.61
CA ALA A 101 -4.05 -10.68 -1.70
C ALA A 101 -3.94 -10.20 -0.23
N GLU A 102 -2.97 -9.34 0.09
CA GLU A 102 -2.88 -8.68 1.39
C GLU A 102 -3.38 -7.23 1.28
N SER A 103 -3.82 -6.68 2.42
CA SER A 103 -4.30 -5.30 2.49
C SER A 103 -3.12 -4.33 2.52
N LEU A 104 -2.98 -3.54 1.45
CA LEU A 104 -1.95 -2.51 1.32
C LEU A 104 -2.53 -1.14 1.69
N PRO A 105 -1.91 -0.39 2.60
CA PRO A 105 -2.39 0.92 2.98
C PRO A 105 -2.08 1.95 1.88
N LEU A 106 -3.13 2.65 1.45
CA LEU A 106 -3.03 3.83 0.59
C LEU A 106 -3.27 5.07 1.45
N GLU A 107 -2.26 5.91 1.63
CA GLU A 107 -2.38 7.15 2.39
C GLU A 107 -2.74 8.30 1.47
N VAL A 108 -3.93 8.86 1.70
CA VAL A 108 -4.42 10.07 1.02
C VAL A 108 -4.31 11.24 1.98
N VAL A 109 -3.57 12.25 1.58
CA VAL A 109 -3.46 13.53 2.30
C VAL A 109 -4.51 14.49 1.75
N LEU A 110 -5.29 15.05 2.65
CA LEU A 110 -6.27 16.09 2.38
C LEU A 110 -5.71 17.41 2.91
N ASP A 111 -5.63 18.41 2.06
CA ASP A 111 -5.09 19.73 2.38
C ASP A 111 -6.20 20.78 2.21
N SER A 112 -6.47 21.52 3.27
CA SER A 112 -7.43 22.63 3.24
C SER A 112 -6.72 23.96 3.54
N PRO A 113 -6.56 24.84 2.55
CA PRO A 113 -5.76 26.05 2.72
C PRO A 113 -6.38 27.09 3.65
N THR A 114 -7.71 27.12 3.77
CA THR A 114 -8.37 28.27 4.45
C THR A 114 -9.50 27.89 5.41
N ARG A 115 -10.08 26.70 5.30
CA ARG A 115 -11.33 26.37 5.99
C ARG A 115 -11.22 25.05 6.74
N LEU A 116 -11.88 24.99 7.87
CA LEU A 116 -12.15 23.74 8.57
C LEU A 116 -13.18 22.94 7.75
N GLN A 117 -12.87 21.68 7.41
CA GLN A 117 -13.74 20.78 6.67
C GLN A 117 -14.11 19.61 7.56
N HIS A 118 -15.42 19.44 7.81
CA HIS A 118 -15.93 18.39 8.69
C HIS A 118 -16.49 17.20 7.92
N GLY A 119 -16.25 16.00 8.44
CA GLY A 119 -16.89 14.79 7.95
C GLY A 119 -16.61 14.50 6.47
N VAL A 120 -15.37 14.64 6.04
CA VAL A 120 -14.94 14.25 4.69
C VAL A 120 -14.72 12.76 4.66
N GLY A 121 -15.60 12.02 3.98
CA GLY A 121 -15.49 10.57 3.77
C GLY A 121 -14.68 10.26 2.53
N LEU A 122 -13.74 9.32 2.64
CA LEU A 122 -12.95 8.79 1.53
C LEU A 122 -13.18 7.30 1.38
N GLY A 123 -13.35 6.83 0.15
CA GLY A 123 -13.51 5.42 -0.18
C GLY A 123 -13.22 5.15 -1.66
N PHE A 124 -13.28 3.89 -2.06
CA PHE A 124 -13.16 3.52 -3.47
C PHE A 124 -14.46 3.80 -4.22
N ALA A 125 -14.35 4.36 -5.42
CA ALA A 125 -15.51 4.75 -6.22
C ALA A 125 -16.38 3.56 -6.66
N ASP A 126 -15.73 2.41 -6.92
CA ASP A 126 -16.40 1.18 -7.38
C ASP A 126 -17.02 0.36 -6.22
N ASN A 127 -16.70 0.71 -4.96
CA ASN A 127 -17.25 0.03 -3.81
C ASN A 127 -18.63 0.60 -3.48
N THR A 128 -19.65 -0.26 -3.59
CA THR A 128 -21.04 0.05 -3.20
C THR A 128 -21.24 -0.04 -1.68
N ASP A 129 -20.41 -0.81 -1.00
CA ASP A 129 -20.42 -0.92 0.46
C ASP A 129 -19.60 0.23 1.07
N ARG A 130 -20.31 1.20 1.65
CA ARG A 130 -19.72 2.39 2.28
C ARG A 130 -19.27 2.16 3.71
N GLY A 131 -19.44 0.97 4.24
CA GLY A 131 -18.99 0.62 5.59
C GLY A 131 -17.48 0.69 5.77
N HIS A 132 -16.73 0.78 4.67
CA HIS A 132 -15.27 0.89 4.66
C HIS A 132 -14.77 2.31 4.31
N ASP A 133 -15.67 3.30 4.21
CA ASP A 133 -15.27 4.69 4.00
C ASP A 133 -14.63 5.24 5.28
N VAL A 134 -13.51 5.95 5.13
CA VAL A 134 -12.78 6.58 6.23
C VAL A 134 -13.18 8.05 6.29
N PHE A 135 -13.68 8.49 7.44
CA PHE A 135 -14.08 9.88 7.65
C PHE A 135 -13.00 10.63 8.42
N VAL A 136 -12.65 11.81 7.92
CA VAL A 136 -11.66 12.70 8.52
C VAL A 136 -12.14 14.14 8.55
N ASP A 137 -11.70 14.86 9.57
CA ASP A 137 -11.85 16.31 9.65
C ASP A 137 -10.52 16.95 9.25
N VAL A 138 -10.57 17.97 8.39
CA VAL A 138 -9.39 18.67 7.91
C VAL A 138 -9.36 20.07 8.54
N PRO A 139 -8.33 20.39 9.35
CA PRO A 139 -8.24 21.71 9.99
C PRO A 139 -8.04 22.82 8.97
N ALA A 140 -8.46 24.02 9.32
CA ALA A 140 -8.24 25.21 8.50
C ALA A 140 -6.74 25.52 8.39
N GLY A 141 -6.23 25.71 7.16
CA GLY A 141 -4.81 25.91 6.91
C GLY A 141 -3.93 24.70 7.25
N GLY A 142 -4.52 23.51 7.32
CA GLY A 142 -3.82 22.28 7.72
C GLY A 142 -4.12 21.08 6.84
N GLN A 143 -3.61 19.96 7.27
CA GLN A 143 -3.71 18.68 6.57
C GLN A 143 -4.27 17.58 7.47
N ALA A 144 -4.94 16.63 6.86
CA ALA A 144 -5.34 15.37 7.49
C ALA A 144 -4.98 14.21 6.57
N SER A 145 -4.70 13.03 7.14
CA SER A 145 -4.41 11.82 6.37
C SER A 145 -5.52 10.80 6.58
N ALA A 146 -5.93 10.16 5.49
CA ALA A 146 -6.84 9.03 5.49
C ALA A 146 -6.14 7.80 4.92
N HIS A 147 -6.33 6.64 5.54
CA HIS A 147 -5.75 5.37 5.13
C HIS A 147 -6.82 4.46 4.57
N LEU A 148 -6.70 4.13 3.29
CA LEU A 148 -7.58 3.21 2.59
C LEU A 148 -6.88 1.85 2.42
N ALA A 149 -7.61 0.76 2.56
CA ALA A 149 -7.10 -0.59 2.38
C ALA A 149 -7.33 -1.06 0.93
N PHE A 150 -6.26 -1.22 0.17
CA PHE A 150 -6.29 -1.76 -1.19
C PHE A 150 -5.76 -3.19 -1.20
N VAL A 151 -6.52 -4.12 -1.79
CA VAL A 151 -6.10 -5.52 -1.91
C VAL A 151 -5.86 -5.84 -3.39
N PRO A 152 -4.59 -5.90 -3.84
CA PRO A 152 -4.28 -6.28 -5.21
C PRO A 152 -4.59 -7.77 -5.45
N PRO A 153 -5.30 -8.13 -6.53
CA PRO A 153 -5.77 -9.51 -6.74
C PRO A 153 -4.66 -10.49 -7.15
N ARG A 154 -3.55 -9.98 -7.66
CA ARG A 154 -2.40 -10.77 -8.15
C ARG A 154 -1.12 -9.95 -8.05
N ARG A 155 0.03 -10.57 -8.26
CA ARG A 155 1.32 -9.87 -8.37
C ARG A 155 1.38 -8.95 -9.60
N GLY A 156 2.32 -8.01 -9.57
CA GLY A 156 2.58 -7.08 -10.68
C GLY A 156 2.17 -5.66 -10.36
N LEU A 157 2.19 -4.79 -11.36
CA LEU A 157 1.77 -3.39 -11.25
C LEU A 157 0.25 -3.28 -11.37
N HIS A 158 -0.36 -2.61 -10.41
CA HIS A 158 -1.78 -2.33 -10.37
C HIS A 158 -2.02 -0.83 -10.32
N ASP A 159 -2.91 -0.35 -11.19
CA ASP A 159 -3.42 1.01 -11.09
C ASP A 159 -4.22 1.16 -9.79
N VAL A 160 -4.02 2.25 -9.06
CA VAL A 160 -4.87 2.57 -7.92
C VAL A 160 -6.29 2.82 -8.41
N PRO A 161 -7.30 2.14 -7.85
CA PRO A 161 -8.70 2.36 -8.23
C PRO A 161 -9.13 3.81 -8.04
N ALA A 162 -10.16 4.23 -8.77
CA ALA A 162 -10.75 5.55 -8.56
C ALA A 162 -11.24 5.72 -7.13
N LEU A 163 -10.92 6.86 -6.54
CA LEU A 163 -11.31 7.23 -5.18
C LEU A 163 -12.52 8.16 -5.22
N ARG A 164 -13.36 8.06 -4.22
CA ARG A 164 -14.50 8.94 -3.97
C ARG A 164 -14.25 9.73 -2.70
N ALA A 165 -14.42 11.05 -2.79
CA ALA A 165 -14.54 11.90 -1.62
C ALA A 165 -16.00 12.37 -1.49
N GLU A 166 -16.57 12.27 -0.30
CA GLU A 166 -17.96 12.69 -0.06
C GLU A 166 -18.15 13.33 1.31
N THR A 167 -19.22 14.10 1.45
CA THR A 167 -19.66 14.64 2.74
C THR A 167 -21.16 14.75 2.81
N HIS A 168 -21.69 14.65 4.01
CA HIS A 168 -23.10 14.86 4.33
C HIS A 168 -23.29 16.01 5.34
N TYR A 169 -22.20 16.67 5.72
CA TYR A 169 -22.22 17.77 6.68
C TYR A 169 -23.00 18.97 6.14
N PRO A 170 -23.79 19.73 6.95
CA PRO A 170 -23.97 19.56 8.39
C PRO A 170 -25.13 18.66 8.81
N PHE A 171 -26.24 18.61 8.09
CA PHE A 171 -27.50 17.99 8.54
C PHE A 171 -27.84 16.67 7.86
N GLY A 172 -27.00 16.20 6.97
CA GLY A 172 -27.27 14.99 6.21
C GLY A 172 -28.41 15.11 5.19
N LEU A 173 -28.96 16.30 4.96
CA LEU A 173 -30.02 16.53 3.96
C LEU A 173 -29.52 16.40 2.53
N PHE A 174 -28.26 16.75 2.31
CA PHE A 174 -27.59 16.67 1.01
C PHE A 174 -26.31 15.86 1.13
N ARG A 175 -25.93 15.26 0.03
CA ARG A 175 -24.66 14.59 -0.18
C ARG A 175 -23.90 15.30 -1.27
N ALA A 176 -22.73 15.84 -0.95
CA ALA A 176 -21.76 16.30 -1.94
C ALA A 176 -20.71 15.22 -2.16
N TRP A 177 -20.28 15.02 -3.39
CA TRP A 177 -19.28 13.99 -3.71
C TRP A 177 -18.49 14.32 -4.98
N THR A 178 -17.32 13.74 -5.08
CA THR A 178 -16.47 13.82 -6.27
C THR A 178 -15.79 12.46 -6.50
N ILE A 179 -15.29 12.27 -7.73
CA ILE A 179 -14.44 11.13 -8.06
C ILE A 179 -13.09 11.64 -8.52
N TRP A 180 -12.04 11.00 -8.02
CA TRP A 180 -10.66 11.27 -8.37
C TRP A 180 -9.98 9.96 -8.80
N ARG A 181 -9.14 10.04 -9.85
CA ARG A 181 -8.39 8.93 -10.40
C ARG A 181 -6.90 9.19 -10.19
N PRO A 182 -6.26 8.58 -9.18
CA PRO A 182 -4.82 8.67 -8.99
C PRO A 182 -4.07 8.14 -10.21
N ALA A 183 -2.92 8.75 -10.54
CA ALA A 183 -2.01 8.26 -11.58
C ALA A 183 -1.07 7.17 -11.03
N ALA A 184 -0.87 7.14 -9.73
CA ALA A 184 0.01 6.21 -9.05
C ALA A 184 -0.38 4.75 -9.28
N GLN A 185 0.65 3.89 -9.26
CA GLN A 185 0.53 2.44 -9.33
C GLN A 185 1.09 1.80 -8.06
N VAL A 186 0.55 0.66 -7.69
CA VAL A 186 0.99 -0.18 -6.57
C VAL A 186 1.67 -1.41 -7.12
N LEU A 187 2.87 -1.71 -6.66
CA LEU A 187 3.56 -2.95 -6.99
C LEU A 187 3.18 -4.02 -5.96
N ALA A 188 2.59 -5.11 -6.44
CA ALA A 188 2.23 -6.26 -5.64
C ALA A 188 3.23 -7.40 -5.86
N TRP A 189 3.85 -7.86 -4.78
CA TRP A 189 4.76 -9.00 -4.78
C TRP A 189 4.00 -10.34 -4.82
N PRO A 190 4.63 -11.43 -5.30
CA PRO A 190 4.02 -12.74 -5.21
C PRO A 190 3.72 -13.13 -3.77
N VAL A 191 2.57 -13.75 -3.53
CA VAL A 191 2.23 -14.30 -2.20
C VAL A 191 3.23 -15.37 -1.84
N PRO A 192 3.93 -15.29 -0.68
CA PRO A 192 4.90 -16.31 -0.29
C PRO A 192 4.22 -17.66 -0.04
N GLU A 193 4.87 -18.75 -0.47
CA GLU A 193 4.39 -20.11 -0.25
C GLU A 193 4.26 -20.42 1.25
N ARG A 194 3.17 -21.06 1.63
CA ARG A 194 2.93 -21.54 3.00
C ARG A 194 2.38 -22.98 2.97
N PRO A 195 2.98 -23.96 3.71
CA PRO A 195 4.20 -23.82 4.51
C PRO A 195 5.44 -23.57 3.64
N MET A 196 6.42 -22.85 4.20
CA MET A 196 7.62 -22.48 3.49
C MET A 196 8.49 -23.69 3.20
N ALA A 197 8.90 -23.88 1.94
CA ALA A 197 9.88 -24.89 1.55
C ALA A 197 11.27 -24.55 2.13
N PRO A 198 12.10 -25.56 2.45
CA PRO A 198 13.46 -25.34 2.92
C PRO A 198 14.27 -24.55 1.89
N LEU A 199 15.19 -23.71 2.38
CA LEU A 199 16.10 -22.97 1.51
C LEU A 199 16.92 -23.97 0.67
N PRO A 200 17.22 -23.64 -0.59
CA PRO A 200 18.11 -24.45 -1.40
C PRO A 200 19.47 -24.55 -0.72
N ALA A 201 20.06 -25.76 -0.70
CA ALA A 201 21.40 -25.93 -0.18
C ALA A 201 22.35 -25.05 -1.00
N ALA A 202 23.19 -24.27 -0.33
CA ALA A 202 24.26 -23.56 -1.02
C ALA A 202 25.11 -24.61 -1.75
N PRO A 203 25.45 -24.43 -3.04
CA PRO A 203 26.33 -25.37 -3.73
C PRO A 203 27.59 -25.49 -2.91
N ALA A 204 27.89 -26.69 -2.40
CA ALA A 204 29.16 -26.99 -1.76
C ALA A 204 30.25 -26.63 -2.77
N ALA A 205 31.17 -25.72 -2.38
CA ALA A 205 32.34 -25.44 -3.20
C ALA A 205 32.99 -26.80 -3.55
N ALA A 206 33.10 -27.05 -4.86
CA ALA A 206 33.61 -28.32 -5.35
C ALA A 206 34.98 -28.64 -4.69
N GLY A 207 34.98 -29.52 -3.70
CA GLY A 207 36.20 -29.99 -3.05
C GLY A 207 36.19 -30.12 -1.53
N GLU A 208 35.16 -29.60 -0.81
CA GLU A 208 35.14 -29.75 0.65
C GLU A 208 33.87 -30.47 1.11
N THR A 209 34.07 -31.70 1.59
CA THR A 209 33.07 -32.46 2.34
C THR A 209 32.61 -31.63 3.54
N PRO A 210 31.30 -31.38 3.72
CA PRO A 210 30.81 -30.65 4.90
C PRO A 210 31.02 -31.55 6.13
N GLN A 211 32.17 -31.42 6.79
CA GLN A 211 32.28 -31.90 8.15
C GLN A 211 31.40 -31.03 9.03
N ARG A 212 30.22 -31.55 9.31
CA ARG A 212 29.34 -31.11 10.38
C ARG A 212 30.10 -31.27 11.70
N LYS A 213 30.95 -30.32 12.05
CA LYS A 213 31.39 -30.17 13.43
C LYS A 213 30.24 -29.55 14.21
N ALA A 214 29.56 -30.40 14.96
CA ALA A 214 28.73 -29.97 16.07
C ALA A 214 29.62 -29.10 16.97
N SER A 215 29.44 -27.81 16.96
CA SER A 215 30.04 -26.90 17.94
C SER A 215 29.14 -26.90 19.16
N ASP A 216 29.49 -27.78 20.10
CA ASP A 216 29.18 -27.60 21.49
C ASP A 216 30.07 -26.47 22.02
N SER A 217 29.41 -25.43 22.54
CA SER A 217 29.89 -24.31 23.36
C SER A 217 31.40 -24.02 23.39
N GLY A 218 31.76 -22.81 22.95
CA GLY A 218 33.00 -22.15 23.35
C GLY A 218 33.88 -21.71 22.20
N GLU A 219 34.13 -20.42 22.14
CA GLU A 219 35.09 -19.72 21.31
C GLU A 219 36.36 -20.53 21.01
N PHE A 220 36.48 -21.05 19.79
CA PHE A 220 37.75 -21.44 19.23
C PHE A 220 38.06 -20.59 18.01
N GLU A 221 38.65 -19.40 18.26
CA GLU A 221 39.48 -18.76 17.25
C GLU A 221 40.60 -19.73 16.88
N GLY A 222 40.62 -20.20 15.64
CA GLY A 222 41.71 -20.99 15.10
C GLY A 222 42.99 -20.18 15.16
N VAL A 223 44.00 -20.71 15.90
CA VAL A 223 45.33 -20.15 15.96
C VAL A 223 46.28 -21.04 15.17
N ARG A 224 47.00 -20.48 14.19
CA ARG A 224 48.07 -21.20 13.45
C ARG A 224 49.44 -20.67 13.79
N SER A 225 50.48 -21.45 13.54
CA SER A 225 51.87 -20.99 13.69
C SER A 225 52.15 -19.80 12.78
N TYR A 226 52.82 -18.80 13.29
CA TYR A 226 53.23 -17.60 12.59
C TYR A 226 54.07 -17.89 11.36
N ARG A 227 53.72 -17.31 10.21
CA ARG A 227 54.50 -17.34 8.99
C ARG A 227 55.13 -15.97 8.75
N ARG A 228 56.40 -15.96 8.27
CA ARG A 228 57.12 -14.73 7.95
C ARG A 228 56.34 -13.93 6.87
N GLY A 229 55.83 -12.78 7.25
CA GLY A 229 54.94 -11.96 6.44
C GLY A 229 53.54 -11.70 7.05
N ASP A 230 53.15 -12.43 8.10
CA ASP A 230 51.92 -12.16 8.83
C ASP A 230 52.05 -10.84 9.58
N ALA A 231 51.00 -10.01 9.54
CA ALA A 231 50.97 -8.72 10.26
C ALA A 231 51.11 -8.95 11.78
N LEU A 232 52.08 -8.31 12.41
CA LEU A 232 52.37 -8.43 13.85
C LEU A 232 51.17 -8.08 14.75
N LYS A 233 50.20 -7.33 14.24
CA LYS A 233 48.94 -7.00 14.90
C LYS A 233 48.04 -8.23 15.12
N ARG A 234 48.26 -9.33 14.38
CA ARG A 234 47.51 -10.59 14.49
C ARG A 234 48.13 -11.63 15.36
N VAL A 235 49.31 -11.34 15.92
CA VAL A 235 50.02 -12.26 16.80
C VAL A 235 49.38 -12.29 18.18
N VAL A 236 49.09 -13.47 18.69
CA VAL A 236 48.57 -13.69 20.05
C VAL A 236 49.70 -13.66 21.05
N TRP A 237 50.12 -12.49 21.44
CA TRP A 237 51.25 -12.23 22.34
C TRP A 237 51.16 -12.96 23.67
N LYS A 238 49.96 -13.14 24.22
CA LYS A 238 49.72 -13.88 25.47
C LYS A 238 50.11 -15.35 25.36
N LYS A 239 49.96 -15.98 24.17
CA LYS A 239 50.33 -17.36 23.92
C LYS A 239 51.82 -17.47 23.60
N ALA A 240 52.36 -16.52 22.84
CA ALA A 240 53.79 -16.44 22.56
C ALA A 240 54.64 -16.29 23.82
N ALA A 241 54.20 -15.50 24.81
CA ALA A 241 54.85 -15.35 26.09
C ALA A 241 54.82 -16.62 26.97
N ARG A 242 53.89 -17.52 26.71
CA ARG A 242 53.71 -18.74 27.53
C ARG A 242 54.37 -19.98 26.94
N THR A 243 54.43 -20.08 25.62
CA THR A 243 54.93 -21.27 24.88
C THR A 243 56.19 -21.01 24.10
N GLY A 244 56.66 -19.74 23.99
CA GLY A 244 57.81 -19.38 23.17
C GLY A 244 57.59 -19.39 21.66
N GLU A 245 56.42 -19.84 21.21
CA GLU A 245 56.06 -19.92 19.77
C GLU A 245 55.17 -18.77 19.37
N LEU A 246 55.50 -18.10 18.27
CA LEU A 246 54.66 -17.08 17.67
C LEU A 246 53.47 -17.74 16.97
N VAL A 247 52.25 -17.38 17.41
CA VAL A 247 50.99 -17.88 16.90
C VAL A 247 50.16 -16.69 16.40
N SER A 248 49.74 -16.79 15.16
CA SER A 248 48.89 -15.78 14.53
C SER A 248 47.43 -16.18 14.62
N ARG A 249 46.54 -15.19 14.93
CA ARG A 249 45.09 -15.40 14.77
C ARG A 249 44.78 -15.64 13.30
N GLU A 250 44.26 -16.79 13.01
CA GLU A 250 43.62 -17.04 11.73
C GLU A 250 42.33 -16.23 11.69
N ALA A 251 42.32 -15.18 10.88
CA ALA A 251 41.03 -14.59 10.54
C ALA A 251 40.31 -15.69 9.74
N SER A 252 39.41 -16.40 10.40
CA SER A 252 38.36 -17.09 9.69
C SER A 252 37.60 -15.98 8.96
N SER A 253 37.97 -15.70 7.70
CA SER A 253 36.99 -15.17 6.79
C SER A 253 35.93 -16.26 6.75
N ALA A 254 34.87 -16.10 7.53
CA ALA A 254 33.66 -16.82 7.28
C ALA A 254 33.40 -16.59 5.78
N LEU A 255 33.69 -17.57 4.96
CA LEU A 255 33.21 -17.64 3.60
C LEU A 255 31.71 -17.44 3.77
N GLN A 256 31.26 -16.20 3.59
CA GLN A 256 29.85 -15.90 3.50
C GLN A 256 29.37 -16.78 2.36
N GLN A 257 28.83 -17.93 2.70
CA GLN A 257 28.25 -18.84 1.70
C GLN A 257 27.14 -18.04 1.03
N GLU A 258 27.45 -17.56 -0.17
CA GLU A 258 26.50 -16.84 -0.99
C GLU A 258 25.37 -17.81 -1.35
N LEU A 259 24.18 -17.53 -0.83
CA LEU A 259 23.00 -18.31 -1.15
C LEU A 259 22.42 -17.80 -2.47
N TRP A 260 22.39 -18.67 -3.48
CA TRP A 260 21.72 -18.37 -4.74
C TRP A 260 20.31 -18.95 -4.77
N LEU A 261 19.32 -18.06 -4.85
CA LEU A 261 17.92 -18.41 -5.06
C LEU A 261 17.68 -18.53 -6.57
N ASP A 262 17.82 -19.74 -7.11
CA ASP A 262 17.75 -20.01 -8.54
C ASP A 262 16.38 -20.58 -8.92
N TRP A 263 15.83 -20.10 -10.04
CA TRP A 263 14.59 -20.58 -10.63
C TRP A 263 14.57 -22.10 -10.85
N GLN A 264 15.73 -22.68 -11.18
CA GLN A 264 15.85 -24.13 -11.43
C GLN A 264 15.64 -24.96 -10.17
N PHE A 265 15.95 -24.42 -9.00
CA PHE A 265 15.74 -25.10 -7.71
C PHE A 265 14.30 -25.01 -7.21
N ALA A 266 13.51 -24.05 -7.72
CA ALA A 266 12.11 -23.91 -7.36
C ALA A 266 11.23 -24.95 -8.11
N GLN A 267 11.49 -26.24 -7.89
CA GLN A 267 10.86 -27.37 -8.59
C GLN A 267 9.37 -27.53 -8.20
N VAL A 268 8.52 -26.63 -8.68
CA VAL A 268 7.07 -26.70 -8.55
C VAL A 268 6.45 -26.53 -9.92
N ALA A 269 5.35 -27.20 -10.19
CA ALA A 269 4.62 -27.06 -11.44
C ALA A 269 3.94 -25.69 -11.52
N GLY A 270 4.20 -24.95 -12.60
CA GLY A 270 3.61 -23.64 -12.88
C GLY A 270 4.47 -22.46 -12.45
N THR A 271 4.31 -21.36 -13.16
CA THR A 271 5.06 -20.10 -12.95
C THR A 271 4.73 -19.44 -11.61
N GLU A 272 3.45 -19.26 -11.30
CA GLU A 272 3.02 -18.59 -10.08
C GLU A 272 3.46 -19.32 -8.81
N PRO A 273 3.31 -20.67 -8.67
CA PRO A 273 3.82 -21.39 -7.52
C PRO A 273 5.35 -21.31 -7.36
N ARG A 274 6.10 -21.27 -8.48
CA ARG A 274 7.56 -21.07 -8.41
C ARG A 274 7.93 -19.72 -7.86
N LEU A 275 7.27 -18.64 -8.33
CA LEU A 275 7.49 -17.30 -7.84
C LEU A 275 7.08 -17.17 -6.35
N SER A 276 5.99 -17.83 -5.94
CA SER A 276 5.58 -17.90 -4.54
C SER A 276 6.64 -18.56 -3.64
N ARG A 277 7.23 -19.68 -4.13
CA ARG A 277 8.34 -20.35 -3.44
C ARG A 277 9.58 -19.47 -3.34
N MET A 278 9.95 -18.82 -4.44
CA MET A 278 11.12 -17.93 -4.46
C MET A 278 10.90 -16.72 -3.54
N ALA A 279 9.70 -16.15 -3.50
CA ALA A 279 9.36 -15.07 -2.56
C ALA A 279 9.50 -15.54 -1.10
N ALA A 280 9.04 -16.76 -0.78
CA ALA A 280 9.23 -17.35 0.55
C ALA A 280 10.72 -17.53 0.89
N TRP A 281 11.54 -17.97 -0.06
CA TRP A 281 12.99 -18.10 0.13
C TRP A 281 13.69 -16.76 0.35
N VAL A 282 13.30 -15.69 -0.38
CA VAL A 282 13.83 -14.34 -0.15
C VAL A 282 13.57 -13.89 1.29
N LEU A 283 12.33 -14.10 1.76
CA LEU A 283 11.96 -13.74 3.14
C LEU A 283 12.72 -14.59 4.18
N ALA A 284 12.91 -15.88 3.91
CA ALA A 284 13.63 -16.78 4.79
C ALA A 284 15.13 -16.43 4.88
N ALA A 285 15.75 -16.13 3.74
CA ALA A 285 17.16 -15.75 3.69
C ALA A 285 17.41 -14.44 4.45
N GLU A 286 16.52 -13.46 4.30
CA GLU A 286 16.59 -12.19 5.04
C GLU A 286 16.38 -12.42 6.56
N ALA A 287 15.37 -13.21 6.94
CA ALA A 287 15.12 -13.53 8.35
C ALA A 287 16.29 -14.29 9.00
N ALA A 288 17.02 -15.10 8.23
CA ALA A 288 18.22 -15.81 8.67
C ALA A 288 19.49 -14.92 8.63
N GLY A 289 19.41 -13.70 8.12
CA GLY A 289 20.57 -12.81 7.96
C GLY A 289 21.58 -13.30 6.93
N VAL A 290 21.16 -14.15 5.98
CA VAL A 290 22.03 -14.74 4.97
C VAL A 290 22.03 -13.88 3.70
N ALA A 291 23.24 -13.53 3.23
CA ALA A 291 23.37 -12.84 1.95
C ALA A 291 22.88 -13.74 0.82
N HIS A 292 21.95 -13.25 -0.01
CA HIS A 292 21.36 -14.03 -1.08
C HIS A 292 21.34 -13.29 -2.41
N GLY A 293 21.58 -14.03 -3.48
CA GLY A 293 21.37 -13.60 -4.86
C GLY A 293 20.12 -14.24 -5.43
N LEU A 294 19.59 -13.68 -6.51
CA LEU A 294 18.41 -14.17 -7.22
C LEU A 294 18.75 -14.43 -8.68
N ARG A 295 18.37 -15.61 -9.19
CA ARG A 295 18.48 -15.98 -10.61
C ARG A 295 17.13 -16.39 -11.16
N LEU A 296 16.64 -15.57 -12.09
CA LEU A 296 15.47 -15.86 -12.91
C LEU A 296 15.91 -15.97 -14.38
N PRO A 297 15.14 -16.64 -15.24
CA PRO A 297 15.40 -16.58 -16.68
C PRO A 297 15.46 -15.13 -17.18
N GLY A 298 16.65 -14.71 -17.62
CA GLY A 298 16.91 -13.36 -18.11
C GLY A 298 17.19 -12.28 -17.05
N ILE A 299 17.14 -12.59 -15.76
CA ILE A 299 17.45 -11.63 -14.69
C ILE A 299 18.36 -12.26 -13.67
N GLU A 300 19.46 -11.58 -13.33
CA GLU A 300 20.36 -11.97 -12.26
C GLU A 300 20.57 -10.78 -11.31
N ILE A 301 20.38 -11.02 -10.01
CA ILE A 301 20.65 -10.06 -8.94
C ILE A 301 21.75 -10.61 -8.08
N ALA A 302 22.88 -9.89 -8.02
CA ALA A 302 24.04 -10.29 -7.24
C ALA A 302 23.70 -10.45 -5.76
N PRO A 303 24.41 -11.34 -5.03
CA PRO A 303 24.21 -11.55 -3.60
C PRO A 303 24.38 -10.27 -2.79
N GLY A 304 23.49 -10.10 -1.84
CA GLY A 304 23.46 -8.99 -0.89
C GLY A 304 22.60 -9.35 0.29
N SER A 305 22.54 -8.46 1.27
CA SER A 305 21.73 -8.64 2.48
C SER A 305 21.03 -7.33 2.85
N GLY A 306 20.01 -7.43 3.68
CA GLY A 306 19.25 -6.32 4.21
C GLY A 306 18.02 -5.93 3.39
N PRO A 307 17.20 -4.98 3.91
CA PRO A 307 15.90 -4.63 3.35
C PRO A 307 15.93 -4.18 1.88
N SER A 308 17.02 -3.57 1.44
CA SER A 308 17.18 -3.14 0.04
C SER A 308 17.36 -4.32 -0.90
N GLN A 309 18.09 -5.37 -0.50
CA GLN A 309 18.26 -6.58 -1.28
C GLN A 309 16.94 -7.37 -1.35
N GLN A 310 16.26 -7.52 -0.21
CA GLN A 310 14.94 -8.13 -0.15
C GLN A 310 13.98 -7.45 -1.11
N ARG A 311 13.89 -6.11 -1.04
CA ARG A 311 13.01 -5.34 -1.92
C ARG A 311 13.34 -5.55 -3.40
N ARG A 312 14.61 -5.42 -3.78
CA ARG A 312 15.05 -5.63 -5.17
C ARG A 312 14.67 -7.02 -5.68
N SER A 313 14.87 -8.05 -4.86
CA SER A 313 14.53 -9.42 -5.21
C SER A 313 13.02 -9.60 -5.37
N LEU A 314 12.20 -9.08 -4.44
CA LEU A 314 10.74 -9.16 -4.52
C LEU A 314 10.17 -8.34 -5.68
N ASP A 315 10.74 -7.17 -5.97
CA ASP A 315 10.33 -6.33 -7.11
C ASP A 315 10.61 -7.06 -8.44
N ALA A 316 11.76 -7.73 -8.56
CA ALA A 316 12.09 -8.53 -9.73
C ALA A 316 11.11 -9.71 -9.92
N LEU A 317 10.75 -10.41 -8.82
CA LEU A 317 9.76 -11.49 -8.85
C LEU A 317 8.36 -10.99 -9.24
N ALA A 318 7.99 -9.79 -8.79
CA ALA A 318 6.71 -9.19 -9.10
C ALA A 318 6.58 -8.80 -10.58
N LEU A 319 7.65 -8.29 -11.17
CA LEU A 319 7.66 -7.77 -12.55
C LEU A 319 8.05 -8.82 -13.58
N TRP A 320 8.53 -9.98 -13.16
CA TRP A 320 8.92 -11.05 -14.08
C TRP A 320 7.70 -11.60 -14.83
N SER A 321 7.80 -11.72 -16.17
CA SER A 321 6.71 -12.12 -17.09
C SER A 321 7.07 -13.38 -17.88
#